data_abd081eccfb6a20b6050370ef678dddf
#
_entry.id   abd081eccfb6a20b6050370ef678dddf
#
_cell.length_a   1.000
_cell.length_b   1.000
_cell.length_c   1.000
_cell.angle_alpha   90.00
_cell.angle_beta   90.00
_cell.angle_gamma   90.00
#
_symmetry.space_group_name_H-M   'P 1'
#
loop_
_entity.id
_entity.type
_entity.pdbx_description
1 polymer ?
#
loop_
_entity_poly.entity_id
_entity_poly.type
_entity_poly.pdbx_seq_one_letter_code
_entity_poly.pdbx_strand_id
1 'polypeptide(L)'
;MIEIFLAERCPFCVKVRVFMEQKGIPYVLKPVVLGGATSVVKEELIRLGGKAQVPYLVDPERSVRMYESDDIIAYIEEHYVR
;
A
#
# COMPACT_ATOMS: atom_id res chain seq x y z
N MET A 1 11.29 -0.40 6.71
CA MET A 1 9.89 -0.01 7.01
C MET A 1 9.02 -0.29 5.80
N ILE A 2 7.83 -0.79 6.03
CA ILE A 2 6.94 -1.10 4.91
C ILE A 2 6.50 0.18 4.20
N GLU A 3 6.26 0.03 2.90
CA GLU A 3 5.79 1.12 2.04
C GLU A 3 4.44 0.72 1.48
N ILE A 4 3.49 1.65 1.48
CA ILE A 4 2.16 1.35 0.97
C ILE A 4 1.74 2.44 -0.02
N PHE A 5 1.41 2.02 -1.23
CA PHE A 5 0.92 2.91 -2.28
C PHE A 5 -0.59 3.04 -2.09
N LEU A 6 -1.04 4.26 -1.86
CA LEU A 6 -2.45 4.53 -1.53
C LEU A 6 -2.95 5.74 -2.31
N ALA A 7 -4.24 5.70 -2.68
CA ALA A 7 -4.92 6.84 -3.27
C ALA A 7 -5.92 7.38 -2.24
N GLU A 8 -6.13 8.69 -2.25
CA GLU A 8 -6.92 9.35 -1.21
C GLU A 8 -8.38 8.89 -1.16
N ARG A 9 -9.00 8.72 -2.33
CA ARG A 9 -10.43 8.44 -2.40
C ARG A 9 -10.79 6.99 -2.72
N CYS A 10 -9.84 6.10 -2.67
CA CYS A 10 -10.08 4.69 -2.93
C CYS A 10 -10.59 4.02 -1.65
N PRO A 11 -11.79 3.43 -1.67
CA PRO A 11 -12.34 2.77 -0.46
C PRO A 11 -11.44 1.67 0.08
N PHE A 12 -10.79 0.92 -0.79
CA PHE A 12 -9.89 -0.15 -0.38
C PHE A 12 -8.61 0.42 0.25
N CYS A 13 -8.16 1.58 -0.21
CA CYS A 13 -7.04 2.29 0.38
C CYS A 13 -7.39 2.82 1.77
N VAL A 14 -8.59 3.37 1.90
CA VAL A 14 -9.09 3.87 3.20
C VAL A 14 -9.12 2.74 4.22
N LYS A 15 -9.56 1.56 3.80
CA LYS A 15 -9.61 0.38 4.66
C LYS A 15 -8.23 0.04 5.22
N VAL A 16 -7.20 0.06 4.38
CA VAL A 16 -5.83 -0.21 4.81
C VAL A 16 -5.32 0.87 5.75
N ARG A 17 -5.57 2.14 5.41
CA ARG A 17 -5.14 3.27 6.24
C ARG A 17 -5.75 3.22 7.62
N VAL A 18 -7.05 2.97 7.71
CA VAL A 18 -7.74 2.89 8.99
C VAL A 18 -7.17 1.75 9.84
N PHE A 19 -6.91 0.61 9.22
CA PHE A 19 -6.30 -0.52 9.92
C PHE A 19 -4.94 -0.14 10.50
N MET A 20 -4.09 0.50 9.68
CA MET A 20 -2.76 0.91 10.13
C MET A 20 -2.82 1.89 11.29
N GLU A 21 -3.75 2.86 11.20
CA GLU A 21 -3.93 3.86 12.25
C GLU A 21 -4.41 3.22 13.55
N GLN A 22 -5.37 2.30 13.46
CA GLN A 22 -5.90 1.62 14.63
C GLN A 22 -4.85 0.77 15.33
N LYS A 23 -3.95 0.17 14.56
CA LYS A 23 -2.90 -0.67 15.12
C LYS A 23 -1.64 0.11 15.48
N GLY A 24 -1.57 1.38 15.11
CA GLY A 24 -0.42 2.22 15.42
C GLY A 24 0.85 1.81 14.72
N ILE A 25 0.74 1.26 13.52
CA ILE A 25 1.89 0.77 12.77
C ILE A 25 2.40 1.85 11.82
N PRO A 26 3.66 2.29 11.98
CA PRO A 26 4.23 3.27 11.07
C PRO A 26 4.55 2.66 9.71
N TYR A 27 4.40 3.45 8.66
CA TYR A 27 4.71 3.03 7.30
C TYR A 27 5.04 4.24 6.43
N VAL A 28 5.68 3.99 5.31
CA VAL A 28 5.95 5.04 4.33
C VAL A 28 4.76 5.10 3.38
N LEU A 29 4.10 6.24 3.34
CA LEU A 29 2.97 6.46 2.43
C LEU A 29 3.51 6.86 1.06
N LYS A 30 3.14 6.11 0.03
CA LYS A 30 3.44 6.42 -1.37
C LYS A 30 2.15 6.91 -2.03
N PRO A 31 1.93 8.22 -2.14
CA PRO A 31 0.65 8.73 -2.63
C PRO A 31 0.49 8.56 -4.13
N VAL A 32 -0.64 7.99 -4.54
CA VAL A 32 -0.96 7.78 -5.95
C VAL A 32 -2.23 8.56 -6.28
N VAL A 33 -2.17 9.33 -7.37
CA VAL A 33 -3.35 10.02 -7.89
C VAL A 33 -3.98 9.12 -8.95
N LEU A 34 -5.23 8.74 -8.72
CA LEU A 34 -5.96 7.90 -9.66
C LEU A 34 -6.51 8.76 -10.81
N GLY A 35 -6.51 8.16 -12.00
CA GLY A 35 -6.98 8.84 -13.21
C GLY A 35 -5.98 9.83 -13.74
N GLY A 36 -6.09 10.20 -14.98
CA GLY A 36 -5.34 11.26 -15.61
C GLY A 36 -3.82 11.15 -15.53
N ALA A 37 -3.21 12.10 -14.86
CA ALA A 37 -1.80 12.36 -14.97
C ALA A 37 -0.92 11.27 -14.36
N THR A 38 0.18 10.99 -15.03
CA THR A 38 1.28 10.17 -14.53
C THR A 38 2.08 10.96 -13.49
N SER A 39 2.66 10.25 -12.55
CA SER A 39 3.56 10.84 -11.57
C SER A 39 4.71 9.87 -11.32
N VAL A 40 5.76 10.36 -10.66
CA VAL A 40 6.92 9.53 -10.33
C VAL A 40 6.49 8.33 -9.48
N VAL A 41 5.61 8.57 -8.51
CA VAL A 41 5.13 7.50 -7.63
C VAL A 41 4.29 6.49 -8.38
N LYS A 42 3.43 6.95 -9.29
CA LYS A 42 2.60 6.06 -10.09
C LYS A 42 3.46 5.20 -11.03
N GLU A 43 4.50 5.79 -11.61
CA GLU A 43 5.43 5.05 -12.46
C GLU A 43 6.18 3.99 -11.65
N GLU A 44 6.58 4.35 -10.44
CA GLU A 44 7.22 3.40 -9.54
C GLU A 44 6.32 2.22 -9.23
N LEU A 45 5.05 2.49 -8.96
CA LEU A 45 4.05 1.45 -8.69
C LEU A 45 3.93 0.48 -9.87
N ILE A 46 3.82 1.02 -11.08
CA ILE A 46 3.71 0.20 -12.29
C ILE A 46 4.98 -0.63 -12.49
N ARG A 47 6.15 -0.05 -12.26
CA ARG A 47 7.42 -0.75 -12.41
C ARG A 47 7.52 -1.91 -11.42
N LEU A 48 7.09 -1.72 -10.17
CA LEU A 48 7.22 -2.74 -9.13
C LEU A 48 6.15 -3.82 -9.24
N GLY A 49 4.91 -3.43 -9.52
CA GLY A 49 3.79 -4.34 -9.48
C GLY A 49 3.21 -4.73 -10.83
N GLY A 50 3.54 -3.98 -11.88
CA GLY A 50 3.07 -4.26 -13.24
C GLY A 50 1.80 -3.53 -13.65
N LYS A 51 1.10 -2.90 -12.70
CA LYS A 51 -0.13 -2.16 -13.02
C LYS A 51 -0.38 -1.06 -12.00
N ALA A 52 -1.17 -0.06 -12.40
CA ALA A 52 -1.47 1.10 -11.57
C ALA A 52 -2.68 0.83 -10.66
N GLN A 53 -2.61 -0.22 -9.86
CA GLN A 53 -3.68 -0.58 -8.94
C GLN A 53 -3.24 -0.28 -7.50
N VAL A 54 -4.14 0.24 -6.71
CA VAL A 54 -3.90 0.50 -5.29
C VAL A 54 -5.01 -0.17 -4.47
N PRO A 55 -4.76 -0.52 -3.21
CA PRO A 55 -3.51 -0.38 -2.48
C PRO A 55 -2.46 -1.41 -2.92
N TYR A 56 -1.19 -1.07 -2.70
CA TYR A 56 -0.08 -1.97 -3.03
C TYR A 56 0.96 -1.85 -1.92
N LEU A 57 1.37 -2.99 -1.36
CA LEU A 57 2.32 -3.06 -0.26
C LEU A 57 3.69 -3.53 -0.75
N VAL A 58 4.73 -2.88 -0.24
CA VAL A 58 6.11 -3.35 -0.42
C VAL A 58 6.74 -3.47 0.97
N ASP A 59 7.24 -4.66 1.28
CA ASP A 59 7.99 -4.91 2.49
C ASP A 59 9.43 -5.24 2.10
N PRO A 60 10.34 -4.26 2.12
CA PRO A 60 11.72 -4.50 1.69
C PRO A 60 12.46 -5.50 2.58
N GLU A 61 12.15 -5.53 3.85
CA GLU A 61 12.85 -6.38 4.81
C GLU A 61 12.58 -7.86 4.56
N ARG A 62 11.39 -8.19 4.05
CA ARG A 62 11.01 -9.57 3.75
C ARG A 62 10.92 -9.86 2.25
N SER A 63 11.22 -8.85 1.42
CA SER A 63 11.13 -8.95 -0.04
C SER A 63 9.74 -9.38 -0.50
N VAL A 64 8.71 -8.82 0.13
CA VAL A 64 7.30 -9.13 -0.18
C VAL A 64 6.65 -7.93 -0.84
N ARG A 65 5.86 -8.20 -1.88
CA ARG A 65 5.06 -7.21 -2.58
C ARG A 65 3.71 -7.81 -2.88
N MET A 66 2.63 -7.04 -2.70
CA MET A 66 1.29 -7.57 -2.97
C MET A 66 0.26 -6.47 -3.20
N TYR A 67 -0.73 -6.82 -4.00
CA TYR A 67 -1.96 -6.04 -4.15
C TYR A 67 -3.01 -6.60 -3.19
N GLU A 68 -4.22 -6.08 -3.27
CA GLU A 68 -5.44 -6.50 -2.56
C GLU A 68 -5.45 -6.13 -1.08
N SER A 69 -6.43 -5.30 -0.72
CA SER A 69 -6.52 -4.75 0.63
C SER A 69 -6.62 -5.82 1.71
N ASP A 70 -7.41 -6.88 1.47
CA ASP A 70 -7.57 -7.92 2.48
C ASP A 70 -6.29 -8.71 2.69
N ASP A 71 -5.55 -8.98 1.61
CA ASP A 71 -4.28 -9.69 1.70
C ASP A 71 -3.23 -8.84 2.40
N ILE A 72 -3.22 -7.54 2.11
CA ILE A 72 -2.30 -6.60 2.75
C ILE A 72 -2.56 -6.56 4.25
N ILE A 73 -3.83 -6.44 4.65
CA ILE A 73 -4.21 -6.40 6.06
C ILE A 73 -3.82 -7.70 6.76
N ALA A 74 -4.09 -8.84 6.13
CA ALA A 74 -3.73 -10.13 6.70
C ALA A 74 -2.22 -10.27 6.89
N TYR A 75 -1.44 -9.81 5.93
CA TYR A 75 0.00 -9.83 5.99
C TYR A 75 0.52 -8.98 7.15
N ILE A 76 0.01 -7.77 7.29
CA ILE A 76 0.41 -6.85 8.35
C ILE A 76 0.02 -7.42 9.72
N GLU A 77 -1.18 -7.98 9.82
CA GLU A 77 -1.65 -8.62 11.05
C GLU A 77 -0.70 -9.72 11.49
N GLU A 78 -0.26 -10.55 10.56
CA GLU A 78 0.63 -11.68 10.87
C GLU A 78 2.03 -11.22 11.27
N HIS A 79 2.58 -10.23 10.60
CA HIS A 79 3.99 -9.89 10.75
C HIS A 79 4.29 -8.68 11.63
N TYR A 80 3.33 -7.80 11.85
CA TYR A 80 3.55 -6.54 12.53
C TYR A 80 2.64 -6.27 13.72
N VAL A 81 1.54 -7.00 13.87
CA VAL A 81 0.65 -6.85 15.00
C VAL A 81 1.02 -7.87 16.06
N ARG A 82 1.14 -7.39 17.30
CA ARG A 82 1.52 -8.25 18.43
C ARG A 82 0.43 -8.29 19.49
#